data_1e7993923ac181e46a10dc687d0cf4ed
#
_entry.id   1e7993923ac181e46a10dc687d0cf4ed
#
_cell.length_a   1.000
_cell.length_b   1.000
_cell.length_c   1.000
_cell.angle_alpha   90.00
_cell.angle_beta   90.00
_cell.angle_gamma   90.00
#
_symmetry.space_group_name_H-M   'P 1'
#
loop_
_entity.id
_entity.type
_entity.pdbx_description
1 polymer ?
#
loop_
_entity_poly.entity_id
_entity_poly.type
_entity_poly.pdbx_seq_one_letter_code
_entity_poly.pdbx_strand_id
1 'polypeptide(L)'
;INSINSIPKHLFEEKMPEKRLEQLLLPDNVVETCRAIIEEQIRADLLRSYGLEPRNKILLIGPPGNGKTSLAEAIAEALMVPLITVRYDTIIGAYLGETASRLSKLFEYASTRQCVLFFDEFDTIGKERGDQHETGEIKRVVSSLLLQIDSLPSYVVAIAATNHDALLDLSLIHISEPTRH
;
A
#
# COMPACT_ATOMS: atom_id res chain seq x y z
N ILE A 1 -7.18 -24.78 2.01
CA ILE A 1 -8.34 -24.33 2.79
C ILE A 1 -7.92 -23.85 4.20
N ASN A 2 -6.76 -24.27 4.71
CA ASN A 2 -6.33 -23.95 6.08
C ASN A 2 -5.41 -22.73 6.23
N SER A 3 -5.07 -22.02 5.16
CA SER A 3 -4.12 -20.91 5.24
C SER A 3 -4.72 -19.60 5.77
N ILE A 4 -6.02 -19.42 5.62
CA ILE A 4 -6.70 -18.18 6.05
C ILE A 4 -6.79 -18.09 7.58
N ASN A 5 -6.92 -19.23 8.25
CA ASN A 5 -7.02 -19.25 9.72
C ASN A 5 -5.69 -19.03 10.45
N SER A 6 -4.57 -18.99 9.73
CA SER A 6 -3.24 -18.82 10.34
C SER A 6 -2.76 -17.37 10.36
N ILE A 7 -3.45 -16.43 9.70
CA ILE A 7 -3.11 -15.01 9.70
C ILE A 7 -3.87 -14.36 10.86
N PRO A 8 -3.17 -13.78 11.85
CA PRO A 8 -3.87 -13.12 12.96
C PRO A 8 -4.73 -11.96 12.44
N LYS A 9 -5.99 -11.93 12.84
CA LYS A 9 -6.95 -10.89 12.42
C LYS A 9 -6.54 -9.48 12.84
N HIS A 10 -5.60 -9.34 13.77
CA HIS A 10 -5.10 -8.03 14.21
C HIS A 10 -4.01 -7.45 13.31
N LEU A 11 -3.45 -8.22 12.35
CA LEU A 11 -2.43 -7.74 11.41
C LEU A 11 -3.02 -6.82 10.35
N PHE A 12 -4.24 -7.05 9.97
CA PHE A 12 -4.88 -6.31 8.91
C PHE A 12 -6.39 -6.24 9.12
N GLU A 13 -7.01 -5.28 8.49
CA GLU A 13 -8.45 -5.14 8.39
C GLU A 13 -8.85 -5.24 6.93
N GLU A 14 -9.73 -6.18 6.61
CA GLU A 14 -10.28 -6.33 5.26
C GLU A 14 -11.73 -5.91 5.27
N LYS A 15 -12.10 -5.03 4.34
CA LYS A 15 -13.49 -4.61 4.17
C LYS A 15 -13.83 -4.39 2.70
N MET A 16 -15.13 -4.48 2.38
CA MET A 16 -15.63 -4.02 1.09
C MET A 16 -15.74 -2.49 1.12
N PRO A 17 -15.18 -1.81 0.12
CA PRO A 17 -15.17 -0.35 0.11
C PRO A 17 -16.56 0.22 -0.19
N GLU A 18 -16.88 1.35 0.44
CA GLU A 18 -18.16 2.05 0.27
C GLU A 18 -17.99 3.46 -0.29
N LYS A 19 -16.90 4.15 0.08
CA LYS A 19 -16.65 5.52 -0.36
C LYS A 19 -16.33 5.60 -1.84
N ARG A 20 -16.87 6.62 -2.52
CA ARG A 20 -16.65 6.86 -3.94
C ARG A 20 -15.73 8.05 -4.15
N LEU A 21 -14.97 8.02 -5.23
CA LEU A 21 -14.06 9.09 -5.59
C LEU A 21 -14.79 10.45 -5.75
N GLU A 22 -15.98 10.44 -6.31
CA GLU A 22 -16.78 11.64 -6.54
C GLU A 22 -17.25 12.32 -5.24
N GLN A 23 -17.26 11.60 -4.12
CA GLN A 23 -17.65 12.12 -2.81
C GLN A 23 -16.51 12.84 -2.10
N LEU A 24 -15.27 12.76 -2.61
CA LEU A 24 -14.09 13.31 -1.97
C LEU A 24 -13.75 14.68 -2.54
N LEU A 25 -13.41 15.62 -1.65
CA LEU A 25 -12.91 16.93 -2.03
C LEU A 25 -11.38 16.86 -2.16
N LEU A 26 -10.90 16.69 -3.38
CA LEU A 26 -9.50 16.51 -3.70
C LEU A 26 -9.07 17.49 -4.80
N PRO A 27 -7.78 17.88 -4.83
CA PRO A 27 -7.25 18.64 -5.96
C PRO A 27 -7.44 17.88 -7.28
N ASP A 28 -7.71 18.61 -8.36
CA ASP A 28 -8.00 18.02 -9.67
C ASP A 28 -6.87 17.11 -10.17
N ASN A 29 -5.61 17.49 -9.93
CA ASN A 29 -4.46 16.67 -10.34
C ASN A 29 -4.39 15.32 -9.61
N VAL A 30 -4.83 15.28 -8.35
CA VAL A 30 -4.90 14.03 -7.57
C VAL A 30 -6.00 13.13 -8.14
N VAL A 31 -7.17 13.70 -8.42
CA VAL A 31 -8.30 12.97 -9.01
C VAL A 31 -7.92 12.41 -10.38
N GLU A 32 -7.29 13.20 -11.22
CA GLU A 32 -6.86 12.75 -12.56
C GLU A 32 -5.85 11.61 -12.48
N THR A 33 -4.87 11.70 -11.58
CA THR A 33 -3.87 10.64 -11.39
C THR A 33 -4.52 9.36 -10.91
N CYS A 34 -5.44 9.45 -9.95
CA CYS A 34 -6.16 8.28 -9.45
C CYS A 34 -7.02 7.65 -10.52
N ARG A 35 -7.73 8.45 -11.31
CA ARG A 35 -8.54 7.95 -12.44
C ARG A 35 -7.69 7.26 -13.49
N ALA A 36 -6.52 7.80 -13.79
CA ALA A 36 -5.59 7.18 -14.74
C ALA A 36 -5.13 5.80 -14.25
N ILE A 37 -4.78 5.68 -12.97
CA ILE A 37 -4.35 4.40 -12.38
C ILE A 37 -5.50 3.40 -12.38
N ILE A 38 -6.70 3.83 -12.01
CA ILE A 38 -7.91 2.99 -12.03
C ILE A 38 -8.17 2.48 -13.46
N GLU A 39 -8.09 3.36 -14.44
CA GLU A 39 -8.30 3.01 -15.84
C GLU A 39 -7.26 1.99 -16.32
N GLU A 40 -5.99 2.16 -15.96
CA GLU A 40 -4.93 1.20 -16.28
C GLU A 40 -5.20 -0.17 -15.69
N GLN A 41 -5.68 -0.23 -14.45
CA GLN A 41 -6.03 -1.50 -13.80
C GLN A 41 -7.22 -2.17 -14.49
N ILE A 42 -8.23 -1.41 -14.87
CA ILE A 42 -9.40 -1.93 -15.58
C ILE A 42 -9.00 -2.45 -16.96
N ARG A 43 -8.08 -1.76 -17.64
CA ARG A 43 -7.58 -2.12 -18.98
C ARG A 43 -6.25 -2.87 -18.94
N ALA A 44 -6.00 -3.63 -17.89
CA ALA A 44 -4.75 -4.35 -17.73
C ALA A 44 -4.45 -5.29 -18.90
N ASP A 45 -5.45 -6.00 -19.40
CA ASP A 45 -5.28 -6.93 -20.52
C ASP A 45 -4.86 -6.21 -21.80
N LEU A 46 -5.45 -5.03 -22.07
CA LEU A 46 -5.05 -4.20 -23.21
C LEU A 46 -3.61 -3.72 -23.06
N LEU A 47 -3.21 -3.25 -21.89
CA LEU A 47 -1.84 -2.82 -21.62
C LEU A 47 -0.85 -3.96 -21.84
N ARG A 48 -1.15 -5.16 -21.36
CA ARG A 48 -0.29 -6.34 -21.55
C ARG A 48 -0.14 -6.72 -23.02
N SER A 49 -1.17 -6.50 -23.84
CA SER A 49 -1.09 -6.75 -25.28
C SER A 49 -0.06 -5.86 -25.97
N TYR A 50 0.29 -4.71 -25.36
CA TYR A 50 1.36 -3.82 -25.80
C TYR A 50 2.66 -4.00 -25.02
N GLY A 51 2.79 -5.06 -24.22
CA GLY A 51 3.98 -5.31 -23.41
C GLY A 51 4.11 -4.41 -22.18
N LEU A 52 3.01 -3.80 -21.73
CA LEU A 52 2.97 -2.88 -20.60
C LEU A 52 2.22 -3.52 -19.43
N GLU A 53 2.59 -3.12 -18.20
CA GLU A 53 1.85 -3.48 -17.01
C GLU A 53 1.17 -2.26 -16.39
N PRO A 54 -0.03 -2.41 -15.80
CA PRO A 54 -0.68 -1.30 -15.13
C PRO A 54 0.11 -0.88 -13.90
N ARG A 55 0.09 0.42 -13.60
CA ARG A 55 0.68 0.92 -12.35
C ARG A 55 -0.11 0.37 -11.17
N ASN A 56 0.60 -0.08 -10.13
CA ASN A 56 0.00 -0.69 -8.96
C ASN A 56 0.60 -0.22 -7.64
N LYS A 57 1.39 0.85 -7.65
CA LYS A 57 2.07 1.36 -6.45
C LYS A 57 1.86 2.86 -6.35
N ILE A 58 1.26 3.29 -5.24
CA ILE A 58 0.88 4.69 -5.02
C ILE A 58 1.45 5.14 -3.69
N LEU A 59 2.10 6.29 -3.68
CA LEU A 59 2.51 6.97 -2.45
C LEU A 59 1.64 8.22 -2.28
N LEU A 60 0.88 8.27 -1.20
CA LEU A 60 0.06 9.42 -0.83
C LEU A 60 0.81 10.24 0.20
N ILE A 61 1.14 11.48 -0.15
CA ILE A 61 1.82 12.42 0.73
C ILE A 61 0.85 13.53 1.09
N GLY A 62 0.74 13.83 2.38
CA GLY A 62 -0.10 14.91 2.85
C GLY A 62 -0.26 14.91 4.36
N PRO A 63 -0.73 16.03 4.95
CA PRO A 63 -0.92 16.12 6.39
C PRO A 63 -2.00 15.15 6.88
N PRO A 64 -1.95 14.76 8.18
CA PRO A 64 -2.94 13.87 8.77
C PRO A 64 -4.34 14.48 8.69
N GLY A 65 -5.35 13.63 8.52
CA GLY A 65 -6.74 14.07 8.42
C GLY A 65 -7.18 14.55 7.05
N ASN A 66 -6.34 14.47 6.02
CA ASN A 66 -6.67 14.94 4.66
C ASN A 66 -7.26 13.88 3.74
N GLY A 67 -7.83 12.83 4.30
CA GLY A 67 -8.60 11.88 3.52
C GLY A 67 -7.80 10.83 2.75
N LYS A 68 -6.53 10.57 3.12
CA LYS A 68 -5.73 9.54 2.47
C LYS A 68 -6.37 8.15 2.58
N THR A 69 -6.89 7.83 3.75
CA THR A 69 -7.63 6.57 3.97
C THR A 69 -8.88 6.51 3.10
N SER A 70 -9.63 7.61 3.02
CA SER A 70 -10.82 7.70 2.18
C SER A 70 -10.48 7.56 0.70
N LEU A 71 -9.34 8.09 0.27
CA LEU A 71 -8.88 7.96 -1.11
C LEU A 71 -8.52 6.51 -1.45
N ALA A 72 -7.82 5.81 -0.56
CA ALA A 72 -7.51 4.39 -0.73
C ALA A 72 -8.79 3.56 -0.86
N GLU A 73 -9.78 3.84 -0.01
CA GLU A 73 -11.08 3.19 -0.08
C GLU A 73 -11.80 3.48 -1.40
N ALA A 74 -11.77 4.73 -1.86
CA ALA A 74 -12.40 5.12 -3.12
C ALA A 74 -11.76 4.45 -4.33
N ILE A 75 -10.45 4.26 -4.32
CA ILE A 75 -9.75 3.51 -5.38
C ILE A 75 -10.21 2.05 -5.38
N ALA A 76 -10.28 1.43 -4.21
CA ALA A 76 -10.75 0.06 -4.07
C ALA A 76 -12.21 -0.08 -4.54
N GLU A 77 -13.06 0.88 -4.21
CA GLU A 77 -14.46 0.90 -4.65
C GLU A 77 -14.56 1.00 -6.18
N ALA A 78 -13.80 1.90 -6.80
CA ALA A 78 -13.80 2.07 -8.25
C ALA A 78 -13.33 0.81 -8.98
N LEU A 79 -12.42 0.05 -8.38
CA LEU A 79 -11.94 -1.23 -8.91
C LEU A 79 -12.84 -2.41 -8.53
N MET A 80 -13.82 -2.20 -7.65
CA MET A 80 -14.71 -3.24 -7.13
C MET A 80 -13.94 -4.39 -6.46
N VAL A 81 -12.95 -4.05 -5.68
CA VAL A 81 -12.09 -5.01 -4.97
C VAL A 81 -12.05 -4.70 -3.48
N PRO A 82 -11.71 -5.69 -2.63
CA PRO A 82 -11.57 -5.44 -1.19
C PRO A 82 -10.42 -4.50 -0.88
N LEU A 83 -10.58 -3.76 0.23
CA LEU A 83 -9.53 -2.94 0.83
C LEU A 83 -8.94 -3.67 2.02
N ILE A 84 -7.64 -3.93 1.96
CA ILE A 84 -6.88 -4.54 3.06
C ILE A 84 -6.01 -3.45 3.66
N THR A 85 -6.30 -3.06 4.90
CA THR A 85 -5.55 -2.02 5.61
C THR A 85 -4.58 -2.69 6.58
N VAL A 86 -3.31 -2.34 6.46
CA VAL A 86 -2.23 -2.82 7.33
C VAL A 86 -1.80 -1.67 8.24
N ARG A 87 -1.80 -1.92 9.55
CA ARG A 87 -1.43 -0.91 10.54
C ARG A 87 0.07 -0.94 10.82
N TYR A 88 0.65 0.23 10.96
CA TYR A 88 2.06 0.42 11.24
C TYR A 88 2.54 -0.29 12.51
N ASP A 89 1.84 -0.09 13.62
CA ASP A 89 2.18 -0.72 14.90
C ASP A 89 2.26 -2.24 14.80
N THR A 90 1.41 -2.82 13.99
CA THR A 90 1.37 -4.25 13.72
C THR A 90 2.56 -4.71 12.89
N ILE A 91 2.99 -3.90 11.91
CA ILE A 91 4.17 -4.19 11.08
C ILE A 91 5.42 -4.25 11.96
N ILE A 92 5.62 -3.26 12.81
CA ILE A 92 6.78 -3.19 13.70
C ILE A 92 6.79 -4.37 14.68
N GLY A 93 5.66 -4.68 15.31
CA GLY A 93 5.54 -5.84 16.19
C GLY A 93 5.84 -7.15 15.47
N ALA A 94 5.46 -7.26 14.20
CA ALA A 94 5.71 -8.44 13.38
C ALA A 94 7.19 -8.66 13.10
N TYR A 95 7.98 -7.61 12.90
CA TYR A 95 9.40 -7.71 12.58
C TYR A 95 10.31 -7.82 13.79
N LEU A 96 9.89 -7.31 14.95
CA LEU A 96 10.65 -7.42 16.19
C LEU A 96 10.44 -8.75 16.91
N GLY A 97 9.57 -9.64 16.39
CA GLY A 97 9.25 -10.92 17.00
C GLY A 97 9.12 -12.07 16.01
N GLU A 98 8.55 -13.18 16.46
CA GLU A 98 8.33 -14.40 15.66
C GLU A 98 7.27 -14.24 14.55
N THR A 99 6.79 -13.03 14.32
CA THR A 99 5.64 -12.73 13.49
C THR A 99 5.99 -12.24 12.07
N ALA A 100 7.28 -12.16 11.72
CA ALA A 100 7.71 -11.80 10.37
C ALA A 100 7.14 -12.76 9.31
N SER A 101 7.04 -14.05 9.63
CA SER A 101 6.42 -15.05 8.76
C SER A 101 4.93 -14.78 8.53
N ARG A 102 4.25 -14.15 9.49
CA ARG A 102 2.82 -13.82 9.39
C ARG A 102 2.59 -12.66 8.43
N LEU A 103 3.52 -11.68 8.40
CA LEU A 103 3.46 -10.59 7.44
C LEU A 103 3.69 -11.11 6.02
N SER A 104 4.64 -12.03 5.83
CA SER A 104 4.84 -12.70 4.53
C SER A 104 3.58 -13.43 4.08
N LYS A 105 2.86 -14.08 4.99
CA LYS A 105 1.58 -14.72 4.69
C LYS A 105 0.50 -13.72 4.27
N LEU A 106 0.52 -12.51 4.84
CA LEU A 106 -0.39 -11.45 4.42
C LEU A 106 -0.15 -11.07 2.95
N PHE A 107 1.11 -10.92 2.55
CA PHE A 107 1.47 -10.63 1.16
C PHE A 107 1.08 -11.79 0.22
N GLU A 108 1.28 -13.02 0.64
CA GLU A 108 0.81 -14.20 -0.11
C GLU A 108 -0.71 -14.18 -0.26
N TYR A 109 -1.42 -13.91 0.82
CA TYR A 109 -2.88 -13.80 0.81
C TYR A 109 -3.36 -12.70 -0.14
N ALA A 110 -2.79 -11.50 -0.05
CA ALA A 110 -3.12 -10.38 -0.94
C ALA A 110 -2.84 -10.73 -2.40
N SER A 111 -1.79 -11.50 -2.67
CA SER A 111 -1.39 -11.88 -4.03
C SER A 111 -2.30 -12.95 -4.66
N THR A 112 -3.20 -13.57 -3.91
CA THR A 112 -4.15 -14.55 -4.46
C THR A 112 -5.37 -13.93 -5.11
N ARG A 113 -5.54 -12.60 -5.01
CA ARG A 113 -6.75 -11.91 -5.47
C ARG A 113 -6.45 -10.49 -5.89
N GLN A 114 -7.37 -9.90 -6.65
CA GLN A 114 -7.36 -8.46 -6.88
C GLN A 114 -7.81 -7.76 -5.60
N CYS A 115 -7.00 -6.82 -5.11
CA CYS A 115 -7.30 -6.04 -3.91
C CYS A 115 -6.49 -4.75 -3.90
N VAL A 116 -6.85 -3.85 -3.00
CA VAL A 116 -6.03 -2.69 -2.63
C VAL A 116 -5.43 -2.98 -1.27
N LEU A 117 -4.10 -2.94 -1.19
CA LEU A 117 -3.34 -3.13 0.04
C LEU A 117 -2.85 -1.76 0.52
N PHE A 118 -3.41 -1.28 1.63
CA PHE A 118 -3.18 0.07 2.14
C PHE A 118 -2.35 0.03 3.42
N PHE A 119 -1.22 0.74 3.40
CA PHE A 119 -0.31 0.90 4.54
C PHE A 119 -0.52 2.28 5.13
N ASP A 120 -1.23 2.36 6.26
CA ASP A 120 -1.52 3.62 6.93
C ASP A 120 -0.40 4.03 7.88
N GLU A 121 -0.18 5.33 7.99
CA GLU A 121 0.84 5.93 8.87
C GLU A 121 2.26 5.39 8.65
N PHE A 122 2.63 5.20 7.40
CA PHE A 122 3.91 4.61 7.00
C PHE A 122 5.12 5.42 7.49
N ASP A 123 4.95 6.71 7.74
CA ASP A 123 5.97 7.62 8.24
C ASP A 123 6.31 7.46 9.72
N THR A 124 5.43 6.86 10.53
CA THR A 124 5.72 6.57 11.92
C THR A 124 6.92 5.61 12.06
N ILE A 125 7.22 4.86 11.03
CA ILE A 125 8.40 4.00 10.93
C ILE A 125 9.71 4.79 11.11
N GLY A 126 9.71 6.10 10.80
CA GLY A 126 10.90 6.95 10.92
C GLY A 126 10.97 7.81 12.18
N LYS A 127 9.94 7.84 13.02
CA LYS A 127 9.83 8.80 14.14
C LYS A 127 10.32 8.28 15.49
N GLU A 128 10.41 7.00 15.71
CA GLU A 128 10.95 6.42 16.95
C GLU A 128 12.47 6.41 16.93
N ARG A 129 13.06 7.61 16.92
CA ARG A 129 14.50 7.83 16.91
C ARG A 129 15.06 7.93 18.34
N GLY A 130 14.80 6.92 19.17
CA GLY A 130 15.32 6.94 20.54
C GLY A 130 16.57 6.11 20.76
N ASP A 131 16.84 5.13 19.91
CA ASP A 131 17.95 4.20 20.07
C ASP A 131 18.55 3.88 18.70
N GLN A 132 19.92 3.91 18.60
CA GLN A 132 20.63 3.60 17.36
C GLN A 132 20.42 2.16 16.88
N HIS A 133 20.16 1.23 17.79
CA HIS A 133 19.85 -0.16 17.47
C HIS A 133 18.48 -0.30 16.82
N GLU A 134 17.47 0.38 17.37
CA GLU A 134 16.13 0.39 16.80
C GLU A 134 16.09 1.01 15.41
N THR A 135 16.88 2.07 15.17
CA THR A 135 16.95 2.72 13.86
C THR A 135 17.49 1.78 12.78
N GLY A 136 18.47 0.94 13.11
CA GLY A 136 19.03 -0.05 12.17
C GLY A 136 18.01 -1.14 11.85
N GLU A 137 17.29 -1.65 12.84
CA GLU A 137 16.25 -2.65 12.65
C GLU A 137 15.06 -2.10 11.88
N ILE A 138 14.63 -0.87 12.18
CA ILE A 138 13.56 -0.20 11.45
C ILE A 138 13.90 -0.05 9.97
N LYS A 139 15.13 0.32 9.64
CA LYS A 139 15.59 0.40 8.24
C LYS A 139 15.51 -0.95 7.53
N ARG A 140 15.87 -2.04 8.23
CA ARG A 140 15.74 -3.39 7.68
C ARG A 140 14.29 -3.77 7.43
N VAL A 141 13.40 -3.44 8.36
CA VAL A 141 11.96 -3.66 8.23
C VAL A 141 11.42 -2.93 7.01
N VAL A 142 11.73 -1.64 6.87
CA VAL A 142 11.29 -0.82 5.74
C VAL A 142 11.81 -1.40 4.43
N SER A 143 13.09 -1.75 4.37
CA SER A 143 13.70 -2.33 3.16
C SER A 143 13.05 -3.66 2.80
N SER A 144 12.81 -4.52 3.76
CA SER A 144 12.13 -5.80 3.54
C SER A 144 10.69 -5.60 3.06
N LEU A 145 9.98 -4.65 3.69
CA LEU A 145 8.61 -4.32 3.30
C LEU A 145 8.54 -3.78 1.87
N LEU A 146 9.46 -2.91 1.51
CA LEU A 146 9.54 -2.36 0.14
C LEU A 146 9.81 -3.44 -0.89
N LEU A 147 10.70 -4.40 -0.58
CA LEU A 147 10.96 -5.54 -1.46
C LEU A 147 9.71 -6.40 -1.64
N GLN A 148 8.95 -6.63 -0.58
CA GLN A 148 7.69 -7.38 -0.67
C GLN A 148 6.64 -6.62 -1.48
N ILE A 149 6.53 -5.30 -1.31
CA ILE A 149 5.64 -4.45 -2.11
C ILE A 149 6.04 -4.51 -3.59
N ASP A 150 7.34 -4.44 -3.89
CA ASP A 150 7.84 -4.52 -5.26
C ASP A 150 7.56 -5.87 -5.92
N SER A 151 7.45 -6.92 -5.12
CA SER A 151 7.18 -8.27 -5.61
C SER A 151 5.69 -8.55 -5.81
N LEU A 152 4.81 -7.63 -5.44
CA LEU A 152 3.37 -7.81 -5.61
C LEU A 152 2.99 -7.89 -7.10
N PRO A 153 2.05 -8.77 -7.45
CA PRO A 153 1.52 -8.81 -8.81
C PRO A 153 0.86 -7.47 -9.19
N SER A 154 0.85 -7.15 -10.46
CA SER A 154 0.30 -5.88 -10.96
C SER A 154 -1.20 -5.70 -10.68
N TYR A 155 -1.93 -6.78 -10.42
CA TYR A 155 -3.35 -6.71 -10.06
C TYR A 155 -3.60 -6.37 -8.59
N VAL A 156 -2.57 -6.32 -7.75
CA VAL A 156 -2.66 -5.82 -6.37
C VAL A 156 -2.17 -4.38 -6.34
N VAL A 157 -3.03 -3.45 -5.97
CA VAL A 157 -2.67 -2.04 -5.87
C VAL A 157 -2.20 -1.75 -4.44
N ALA A 158 -0.92 -1.44 -4.28
CA ALA A 158 -0.33 -1.07 -3.00
C ALA A 158 -0.35 0.46 -2.85
N ILE A 159 -0.90 0.93 -1.74
CA ILE A 159 -0.98 2.35 -1.41
C ILE A 159 -0.33 2.58 -0.06
N ALA A 160 0.69 3.42 0.00
CA ALA A 160 1.30 3.85 1.25
C ALA A 160 0.97 5.32 1.52
N ALA A 161 0.58 5.62 2.73
CA ALA A 161 0.25 6.99 3.16
C ALA A 161 1.28 7.50 4.14
N THR A 162 1.79 8.71 3.90
CA THR A 162 2.78 9.34 4.75
C THR A 162 2.51 10.84 4.90
N ASN A 163 2.91 11.40 6.04
CA ASN A 163 2.83 12.84 6.31
C ASN A 163 4.14 13.57 5.98
N HIS A 164 5.21 12.86 5.70
CA HIS A 164 6.56 13.43 5.60
C HIS A 164 7.22 13.25 4.25
N ASP A 165 7.73 14.36 3.71
CA ASP A 165 8.59 14.37 2.54
C ASP A 165 9.95 13.70 2.81
N ALA A 166 10.36 13.57 4.08
CA ALA A 166 11.65 12.99 4.45
C ALA A 166 11.76 11.49 4.12
N LEU A 167 10.65 10.79 3.92
CA LEU A 167 10.66 9.40 3.45
C LEU A 167 10.97 9.28 1.96
N LEU A 168 10.98 10.38 1.23
CA LEU A 168 11.41 10.41 -0.17
C LEU A 168 12.86 9.96 -0.34
N ASP A 169 13.71 10.18 0.69
CA ASP A 169 15.10 9.71 0.70
C ASP A 169 15.24 8.19 0.78
N LEU A 170 14.17 7.46 1.07
CA LEU A 170 14.18 6.00 1.22
C LEU A 170 13.77 5.25 -0.05
N SER A 171 13.88 5.85 -1.21
CA SER A 171 13.51 5.24 -2.51
C SER A 171 12.02 4.98 -2.70
N LEU A 172 11.16 5.46 -1.80
CA LEU A 172 9.70 5.35 -1.95
C LEU A 172 9.17 6.12 -3.16
N ILE A 173 9.93 7.10 -3.67
CA ILE A 173 9.58 7.87 -4.87
C ILE A 173 9.39 6.96 -6.08
N HIS A 174 10.17 5.88 -6.16
CA HIS A 174 10.07 4.92 -7.26
C HIS A 174 8.78 4.10 -7.20
N ILE A 175 8.07 4.12 -6.08
CA ILE A 175 6.78 3.44 -5.92
C ILE A 175 5.65 4.26 -6.56
N SER A 176 5.79 5.60 -6.59
CA SER A 176 4.73 6.49 -7.05
C SER A 176 4.91 7.01 -8.48
N GLU A 177 6.12 6.96 -9.02
CA GLU A 177 6.34 7.43 -10.39
C GLU A 177 6.02 6.36 -11.42
N PRO A 178 5.20 6.72 -12.44
CA PRO A 178 5.08 5.87 -13.60
C PRO A 178 6.46 5.81 -14.28
N THR A 179 7.00 4.61 -14.45
CA THR A 179 8.16 4.42 -15.30
C THR A 179 7.81 4.91 -16.71
N ARG A 180 8.21 6.14 -17.00
CA ARG A 180 8.20 6.64 -18.37
C ARG A 180 9.33 5.94 -19.12
N HIS A 181 8.96 5.03 -19.94
CA HIS A 181 9.83 4.55 -21.00
C HIS A 181 9.44 5.21 -22.29
#